data_8164437da9719867370e1b5e3666e76e
#
_entry.id   8164437da9719867370e1b5e3666e76e
#
_cell.length_a   1.000
_cell.length_b   1.000
_cell.length_c   1.000
_cell.angle_alpha   90.00
_cell.angle_beta   90.00
_cell.angle_gamma   90.00
#
_symmetry.space_group_name_H-M   'P 1'
#
loop_
_entity.id
_entity.type
_entity.pdbx_description
1 polymer ?
#
loop_
_entity_poly.entity_id
_entity_poly.type
_entity_poly.pdbx_seq_one_letter_code
_entity_poly.pdbx_strand_id
1 'polypeptide(L)'
;MPTTAVTTRRKEPQSSKVGRPPASTGKVVISDLIEVLEEYLDPKEVKAVYKAYLFGADAHHGQHRRSGEAFISHPLSVALILADMRLDSPSISAAILHDVIEDTPTLREQLAESFGEDVALLVDGVSKIDQIEFESKEHAEAENFRKMLLAMAKDIRVILIKLADRIHNMRTLDSLRSDQRKRIAQQTLEIFAPIANRLGLHPWTQELEDLSFQHLYPKRYDAIRKELGKRRGNHRKIVDNTQKKVSEELRKSGIKCNLSGREKNLYRVYRKMQARHVPLSELRDVFAIRVVVDTVDECYRALGVIHNLYKPVPGKFKDYISIPKANGCLLYTSDAADERSSVDLGGR
;
A
#
# COMPACT_ATOMS: atom_id res chain seq x y z
N MET A 1 -45.82 -2.62 -24.26
CA MET A 1 -45.10 -1.35 -24.12
C MET A 1 -43.70 -1.68 -23.53
N PRO A 2 -42.60 -1.45 -24.24
CA PRO A 2 -41.27 -1.79 -23.73
C PRO A 2 -40.72 -0.62 -22.89
N THR A 3 -40.24 -0.94 -21.72
CA THR A 3 -39.59 -0.03 -20.76
C THR A 3 -38.15 0.22 -21.19
N THR A 4 -37.90 1.46 -21.57
CA THR A 4 -36.55 1.90 -22.01
C THR A 4 -35.67 2.12 -20.80
N ALA A 5 -34.64 1.28 -20.61
CA ALA A 5 -33.60 1.49 -19.62
C ALA A 5 -32.56 2.46 -20.19
N VAL A 6 -32.43 3.63 -19.57
CA VAL A 6 -31.41 4.62 -19.90
C VAL A 6 -30.10 4.19 -19.19
N THR A 7 -29.15 3.70 -19.98
CA THR A 7 -27.81 3.41 -19.51
C THR A 7 -26.98 4.68 -19.58
N THR A 8 -26.72 5.31 -18.46
CA THR A 8 -25.75 6.40 -18.34
C THR A 8 -24.34 5.82 -18.46
N ARG A 9 -23.62 6.17 -19.53
CA ARG A 9 -22.19 5.92 -19.66
C ARG A 9 -21.47 6.63 -18.52
N ARG A 10 -20.98 5.87 -17.54
CA ARG A 10 -19.92 6.34 -16.64
C ARG A 10 -18.66 6.50 -17.48
N LYS A 11 -18.04 7.68 -17.43
CA LYS A 11 -16.69 7.91 -17.94
C LYS A 11 -15.76 6.94 -17.20
N GLU A 12 -15.01 6.15 -17.96
CA GLU A 12 -13.94 5.31 -17.42
C GLU A 12 -12.95 6.21 -16.64
N PRO A 13 -12.55 5.83 -15.42
CA PRO A 13 -11.48 6.51 -14.76
C PRO A 13 -10.20 6.20 -15.55
N GLN A 14 -9.55 7.25 -16.05
CA GLN A 14 -8.21 7.15 -16.62
C GLN A 14 -7.33 6.43 -15.60
N SER A 15 -6.56 5.42 -16.06
CA SER A 15 -5.68 4.61 -15.23
C SER A 15 -4.82 5.52 -14.36
N SER A 16 -5.16 5.59 -13.08
CA SER A 16 -4.36 6.27 -12.09
C SER A 16 -2.97 5.65 -12.11
N LYS A 17 -1.94 6.48 -12.24
CA LYS A 17 -0.54 6.12 -12.00
C LYS A 17 -0.34 5.84 -10.51
N VAL A 18 -1.03 4.83 -9.99
CA VAL A 18 -0.84 4.33 -8.62
C VAL A 18 0.54 3.70 -8.59
N GLY A 19 1.45 4.29 -7.85
CA GLY A 19 2.76 3.70 -7.56
C GLY A 19 3.97 4.45 -8.11
N ARG A 20 3.92 5.77 -8.20
CA ARG A 20 5.16 6.53 -8.20
C ARG A 20 5.52 6.79 -6.73
N PRO A 21 6.60 6.20 -6.16
CA PRO A 21 7.13 6.73 -4.92
C PRO A 21 7.41 8.22 -5.20
N PRO A 22 7.12 9.14 -4.27
CA PRO A 22 7.52 10.52 -4.46
C PRO A 22 9.02 10.51 -4.69
N ALA A 23 9.41 10.69 -5.95
CA ALA A 23 10.79 10.87 -6.32
C ALA A 23 11.11 12.33 -6.02
N SER A 24 11.27 12.63 -4.74
CA SER A 24 12.04 13.78 -4.29
C SER A 24 12.29 13.69 -2.79
N THR A 25 13.53 13.74 -2.40
CA THR A 25 14.03 14.20 -1.10
C THR A 25 13.71 15.69 -0.89
N GLY A 26 12.65 16.22 -1.48
CA GLY A 26 12.13 17.57 -1.32
C GLY A 26 11.14 17.62 -0.18
N LYS A 27 11.17 18.69 0.62
CA LYS A 27 10.15 18.98 1.63
C LYS A 27 8.78 18.99 0.95
N VAL A 28 7.86 18.15 1.43
CA VAL A 28 6.45 18.23 1.03
C VAL A 28 5.92 19.57 1.53
N VAL A 29 5.31 20.32 0.63
CA VAL A 29 4.67 21.62 0.94
C VAL A 29 3.16 21.50 0.69
N ILE A 30 2.40 22.40 1.30
CA ILE A 30 0.93 22.36 1.21
C ILE A 30 0.42 22.44 -0.23
N SER A 31 1.14 23.14 -1.12
CA SER A 31 0.78 23.21 -2.54
C SER A 31 0.76 21.85 -3.21
N ASP A 32 1.69 20.94 -2.85
CA ASP A 32 1.74 19.60 -3.43
C ASP A 32 0.48 18.79 -3.05
N LEU A 33 0.02 18.95 -1.81
CA LEU A 33 -1.23 18.31 -1.35
C LEU A 33 -2.44 18.92 -2.06
N ILE A 34 -2.52 20.26 -2.14
CA ILE A 34 -3.66 20.95 -2.78
C ILE A 34 -3.79 20.55 -4.24
N GLU A 35 -2.69 20.48 -5.00
CA GLU A 35 -2.70 20.04 -6.41
C GLU A 35 -3.34 18.66 -6.57
N VAL A 36 -3.01 17.70 -5.69
CA VAL A 36 -3.62 16.36 -5.72
C VAL A 36 -5.10 16.39 -5.33
N LEU A 37 -5.47 17.19 -4.33
CA LEU A 37 -6.86 17.26 -3.84
C LEU A 37 -7.79 17.89 -4.86
N GLU A 38 -7.34 18.91 -5.59
CA GLU A 38 -8.11 19.59 -6.65
C GLU A 38 -8.49 18.66 -7.81
N GLU A 39 -7.79 17.51 -7.97
CA GLU A 39 -8.17 16.53 -8.99
C GLU A 39 -9.50 15.80 -8.69
N TYR A 40 -9.94 15.76 -7.41
CA TYR A 40 -11.07 14.91 -7.03
C TYR A 40 -12.00 15.46 -5.93
N LEU A 41 -11.61 16.52 -5.20
CA LEU A 41 -12.44 17.18 -4.18
C LEU A 41 -13.00 18.51 -4.69
N ASP A 42 -14.15 18.89 -4.12
CA ASP A 42 -14.75 20.17 -4.41
C ASP A 42 -13.95 21.32 -3.77
N PRO A 43 -13.98 22.55 -4.35
CA PRO A 43 -13.23 23.71 -3.81
C PRO A 43 -13.55 24.05 -2.35
N LYS A 44 -14.74 23.72 -1.85
CA LYS A 44 -15.13 23.89 -0.44
C LYS A 44 -14.41 22.89 0.46
N GLU A 45 -14.29 21.64 0.01
CA GLU A 45 -13.58 20.58 0.72
C GLU A 45 -12.09 20.85 0.78
N VAL A 46 -11.48 21.30 -0.34
CA VAL A 46 -10.08 21.72 -0.38
C VAL A 46 -9.81 22.86 0.61
N LYS A 47 -10.72 23.84 0.71
CA LYS A 47 -10.61 24.91 1.71
C LYS A 47 -10.69 24.39 3.15
N ALA A 48 -11.50 23.37 3.42
CA ALA A 48 -11.61 22.76 4.75
C ALA A 48 -10.28 22.08 5.12
N VAL A 49 -9.66 21.35 4.19
CA VAL A 49 -8.34 20.75 4.39
C VAL A 49 -7.26 21.81 4.61
N TYR A 50 -7.28 22.90 3.83
CA TYR A 50 -6.35 24.02 4.02
C TYR A 50 -6.51 24.68 5.40
N LYS A 51 -7.74 24.84 5.91
CA LYS A 51 -8.01 25.30 7.26
C LYS A 51 -7.41 24.37 8.32
N ALA A 52 -7.54 23.03 8.12
CA ALA A 52 -6.94 22.03 9.00
C ALA A 52 -5.40 22.16 9.01
N TYR A 53 -4.79 22.41 7.86
CA TYR A 53 -3.35 22.64 7.76
C TYR A 53 -2.91 23.88 8.54
N LEU A 54 -3.61 25.02 8.40
CA LEU A 54 -3.28 26.24 9.14
C LEU A 54 -3.37 26.01 10.64
N PHE A 55 -4.42 25.34 11.10
CA PHE A 55 -4.63 25.02 12.51
C PHE A 55 -3.51 24.09 13.05
N GLY A 56 -3.19 23.01 12.31
CA GLY A 56 -2.13 22.07 12.69
C GLY A 56 -0.74 22.73 12.70
N ALA A 57 -0.47 23.63 11.73
CA ALA A 57 0.77 24.38 11.68
C ALA A 57 0.94 25.36 12.85
N ASP A 58 -0.15 25.99 13.27
CA ASP A 58 -0.17 26.88 14.45
C ASP A 58 -0.04 26.07 15.74
N ALA A 59 -0.78 24.97 15.90
CA ALA A 59 -0.72 24.10 17.06
C ALA A 59 0.69 23.51 17.29
N HIS A 60 1.41 23.17 16.24
CA HIS A 60 2.79 22.66 16.28
C HIS A 60 3.85 23.75 16.07
N HIS A 61 3.49 25.03 16.24
CA HIS A 61 4.44 26.12 16.02
C HIS A 61 5.69 25.97 16.90
N GLY A 62 6.87 26.10 16.29
CA GLY A 62 8.16 25.94 16.99
C GLY A 62 8.58 24.48 17.27
N GLN A 63 7.75 23.50 17.02
CA GLN A 63 8.12 22.10 17.17
C GLN A 63 8.88 21.59 15.93
N HIS A 64 9.91 20.78 16.18
CA HIS A 64 10.73 20.16 15.14
C HIS A 64 10.86 18.67 15.36
N ARG A 65 10.91 17.91 14.28
CA ARG A 65 11.25 16.48 14.32
C ARG A 65 12.73 16.28 14.62
N ARG A 66 13.11 15.06 15.00
CA ARG A 66 14.52 14.69 15.21
C ARG A 66 15.39 14.82 13.95
N SER A 67 14.78 14.83 12.76
CA SER A 67 15.45 15.14 11.49
C SER A 67 15.77 16.63 11.31
N GLY A 68 15.29 17.52 12.22
CA GLY A 68 15.42 18.97 12.12
C GLY A 68 14.35 19.68 11.29
N GLU A 69 13.42 18.93 10.68
CA GLU A 69 12.31 19.49 9.91
C GLU A 69 11.20 20.03 10.83
N ALA A 70 10.45 21.03 10.36
CA ALA A 70 9.26 21.51 11.05
C ALA A 70 8.26 20.34 11.22
N PHE A 71 7.64 20.23 12.39
CA PHE A 71 6.77 19.09 12.72
C PHE A 71 5.65 18.88 11.71
N ILE A 72 5.03 19.95 11.22
CA ILE A 72 3.92 19.93 10.25
C ILE A 72 4.23 19.20 8.94
N SER A 73 5.52 19.04 8.57
CA SER A 73 5.92 18.31 7.35
C SER A 73 5.51 16.84 7.40
N HIS A 74 5.43 16.26 8.61
CA HIS A 74 4.99 14.88 8.79
C HIS A 74 3.50 14.70 8.54
N PRO A 75 2.58 15.40 9.21
CA PRO A 75 1.17 15.33 8.93
C PRO A 75 0.81 15.62 7.46
N LEU A 76 1.51 16.57 6.82
CA LEU A 76 1.36 16.81 5.39
C LEU A 76 1.71 15.59 4.55
N SER A 77 2.82 14.92 4.88
CA SER A 77 3.24 13.71 4.16
C SER A 77 2.26 12.56 4.36
N VAL A 78 1.70 12.41 5.57
CA VAL A 78 0.64 11.43 5.87
C VAL A 78 -0.63 11.72 5.07
N ALA A 79 -1.05 12.99 5.03
CA ALA A 79 -2.20 13.44 4.25
C ALA A 79 -2.01 13.18 2.74
N LEU A 80 -0.80 13.42 2.22
CA LEU A 80 -0.49 13.16 0.81
C LEU A 80 -0.58 11.66 0.47
N ILE A 81 -0.11 10.77 1.34
CA ILE A 81 -0.24 9.31 1.17
C ILE A 81 -1.72 8.90 1.07
N LEU A 82 -2.60 9.53 1.85
CA LEU A 82 -4.04 9.26 1.82
C LEU A 82 -4.72 9.92 0.61
N ALA A 83 -4.26 11.10 0.18
CA ALA A 83 -4.73 11.78 -1.01
C ALA A 83 -4.46 10.96 -2.28
N ASP A 84 -3.32 10.26 -2.37
CA ASP A 84 -3.03 9.30 -3.44
C ASP A 84 -4.07 8.16 -3.53
N MET A 85 -4.72 7.83 -2.42
CA MET A 85 -5.83 6.87 -2.35
C MET A 85 -7.21 7.52 -2.60
N ARG A 86 -7.27 8.83 -2.83
CA ARG A 86 -8.48 9.63 -3.02
C ARG A 86 -9.48 9.52 -1.87
N LEU A 87 -8.96 9.61 -0.63
CA LEU A 87 -9.82 9.66 0.54
C LEU A 87 -10.56 11.01 0.66
N ASP A 88 -11.64 10.99 1.42
CA ASP A 88 -12.52 12.14 1.65
C ASP A 88 -11.85 13.25 2.47
N SER A 89 -12.39 14.46 2.36
CA SER A 89 -11.88 15.65 3.04
C SER A 89 -11.76 15.50 4.57
N PRO A 90 -12.71 14.87 5.29
CA PRO A 90 -12.55 14.59 6.72
C PRO A 90 -11.35 13.72 7.04
N SER A 91 -11.09 12.66 6.26
CA SER A 91 -9.93 11.78 6.45
C SER A 91 -8.61 12.51 6.23
N ILE A 92 -8.52 13.35 5.20
CA ILE A 92 -7.33 14.16 4.93
C ILE A 92 -7.11 15.20 6.03
N SER A 93 -8.18 15.88 6.48
CA SER A 93 -8.12 16.83 7.59
C SER A 93 -7.69 16.15 8.90
N ALA A 94 -8.25 14.98 9.20
CA ALA A 94 -7.86 14.19 10.36
C ALA A 94 -6.41 13.73 10.30
N ALA A 95 -5.89 13.38 9.10
CA ALA A 95 -4.49 13.04 8.90
C ALA A 95 -3.54 14.23 9.17
N ILE A 96 -3.95 15.45 8.85
CA ILE A 96 -3.17 16.64 9.15
C ILE A 96 -3.18 16.94 10.66
N LEU A 97 -4.25 16.58 11.36
CA LEU A 97 -4.48 16.91 12.77
C LEU A 97 -4.21 15.73 13.73
N HIS A 98 -3.74 14.59 13.23
CA HIS A 98 -3.73 13.33 13.99
C HIS A 98 -2.90 13.38 15.29
N ASP A 99 -1.81 14.13 15.31
CA ASP A 99 -0.93 14.29 16.48
C ASP A 99 -1.30 15.49 17.37
N VAL A 100 -2.25 16.35 16.94
CA VAL A 100 -2.56 17.61 17.64
C VAL A 100 -3.07 17.39 19.07
N ILE A 101 -3.89 16.35 19.30
CA ILE A 101 -4.40 16.04 20.65
C ILE A 101 -3.28 15.49 21.55
N GLU A 102 -2.30 14.76 21.01
CA GLU A 102 -1.24 14.13 21.79
C GLU A 102 -0.10 15.07 22.11
N ASP A 103 0.31 15.87 21.12
CA ASP A 103 1.53 16.66 21.18
C ASP A 103 1.29 18.15 21.50
N THR A 104 0.02 18.57 21.67
CA THR A 104 -0.36 19.97 21.96
C THR A 104 -1.46 20.05 23.03
N PRO A 105 -1.72 21.22 23.63
CA PRO A 105 -2.82 21.41 24.58
C PRO A 105 -4.22 21.39 23.96
N THR A 106 -4.35 21.11 22.68
CA THR A 106 -5.63 21.14 21.97
C THR A 106 -6.56 20.03 22.45
N LEU A 107 -7.77 20.37 22.80
CA LEU A 107 -8.79 19.42 23.24
C LEU A 107 -9.61 18.91 22.05
N ARG A 108 -10.17 17.70 22.17
CA ARG A 108 -11.06 17.10 21.17
C ARG A 108 -12.25 18.00 20.83
N GLU A 109 -12.83 18.66 21.84
CA GLU A 109 -13.98 19.56 21.70
C GLU A 109 -13.66 20.75 20.78
N GLN A 110 -12.45 21.28 20.85
CA GLN A 110 -11.99 22.38 19.97
C GLN A 110 -11.89 21.92 18.52
N LEU A 111 -11.47 20.67 18.27
CA LEU A 111 -11.46 20.08 16.94
C LEU A 111 -12.91 19.88 16.43
N ALA A 112 -13.81 19.42 17.27
CA ALA A 112 -15.22 19.24 16.91
C ALA A 112 -15.89 20.57 16.52
N GLU A 113 -15.64 21.64 17.28
CA GLU A 113 -16.15 22.98 16.96
C GLU A 113 -15.57 23.56 15.66
N SER A 114 -14.28 23.32 15.40
CA SER A 114 -13.56 23.91 14.26
C SER A 114 -13.74 23.14 12.96
N PHE A 115 -13.82 21.81 13.02
CA PHE A 115 -13.76 20.89 11.87
C PHE A 115 -14.91 19.90 11.79
N GLY A 116 -15.79 19.89 12.80
CA GLY A 116 -16.92 18.96 12.90
C GLY A 116 -16.59 17.67 13.65
N GLU A 117 -17.64 16.99 14.08
CA GLU A 117 -17.56 15.80 14.92
C GLU A 117 -16.85 14.63 14.19
N ASP A 118 -17.02 14.49 12.87
CA ASP A 118 -16.42 13.43 12.08
C ASP A 118 -14.89 13.50 12.13
N VAL A 119 -14.30 14.67 11.92
CA VAL A 119 -12.85 14.87 12.02
C VAL A 119 -12.35 14.62 13.44
N ALA A 120 -13.05 15.15 14.46
CA ALA A 120 -12.68 14.99 15.86
C ALA A 120 -12.70 13.52 16.30
N LEU A 121 -13.69 12.72 15.85
CA LEU A 121 -13.78 11.28 16.10
C LEU A 121 -12.64 10.50 15.45
N LEU A 122 -12.25 10.87 14.23
CA LEU A 122 -11.14 10.23 13.54
C LEU A 122 -9.82 10.49 14.26
N VAL A 123 -9.54 11.75 14.64
CA VAL A 123 -8.32 12.11 15.38
C VAL A 123 -8.27 11.40 16.75
N ASP A 124 -9.35 11.45 17.52
CA ASP A 124 -9.46 10.74 18.81
C ASP A 124 -9.26 9.22 18.64
N GLY A 125 -9.80 8.65 17.56
CA GLY A 125 -9.62 7.24 17.23
C GLY A 125 -8.16 6.86 16.94
N VAL A 126 -7.42 7.71 16.25
CA VAL A 126 -6.00 7.50 15.95
C VAL A 126 -5.19 7.59 17.24
N SER A 127 -5.38 8.63 18.06
CA SER A 127 -4.71 8.81 19.35
C SER A 127 -4.93 7.63 20.30
N LYS A 128 -6.13 7.07 20.37
CA LYS A 128 -6.41 5.89 21.20
C LYS A 128 -5.67 4.64 20.78
N ILE A 129 -5.34 4.49 19.48
CA ILE A 129 -4.52 3.39 19.02
C ILE A 129 -3.06 3.54 19.50
N ASP A 130 -2.53 4.76 19.59
CA ASP A 130 -1.17 5.02 20.03
C ASP A 130 -0.96 4.79 21.52
N GLN A 131 -1.96 5.04 22.35
CA GLN A 131 -1.93 4.82 23.80
C GLN A 131 -1.96 3.34 24.22
N ILE A 132 -2.02 2.41 23.27
CA ILE A 132 -1.99 0.98 23.55
C ILE A 132 -0.58 0.57 23.93
N GLU A 133 -0.26 0.51 25.23
CA GLU A 133 1.01 0.02 25.75
C GLU A 133 1.14 -1.51 25.66
N PHE A 134 2.36 -1.98 25.39
CA PHE A 134 2.67 -3.38 25.12
C PHE A 134 3.31 -4.03 26.34
N GLU A 135 2.54 -4.69 27.21
CA GLU A 135 3.04 -5.28 28.48
C GLU A 135 3.72 -6.65 28.33
N SER A 136 3.47 -7.45 27.30
CA SER A 136 4.21 -8.70 27.04
C SER A 136 4.03 -9.21 25.61
N LYS A 137 5.04 -9.96 25.09
CA LYS A 137 5.15 -10.30 23.66
C LYS A 137 3.99 -11.11 23.08
N GLU A 138 3.44 -12.08 23.78
CA GLU A 138 2.47 -13.03 23.21
C GLU A 138 1.01 -12.65 23.47
N HIS A 139 0.67 -12.12 24.65
CA HIS A 139 -0.67 -11.65 24.96
C HIS A 139 -0.96 -10.26 24.39
N ALA A 140 0.06 -9.43 24.30
CA ALA A 140 -0.05 -8.08 23.74
C ALA A 140 -0.39 -8.09 22.25
N GLU A 141 0.13 -9.00 21.45
CA GLU A 141 -0.19 -9.10 20.01
C GLU A 141 -1.67 -9.38 19.76
N ALA A 142 -2.26 -10.33 20.50
CA ALA A 142 -3.66 -10.69 20.36
C ALA A 142 -4.60 -9.55 20.85
N GLU A 143 -4.28 -8.92 21.99
CA GLU A 143 -5.08 -7.85 22.56
C GLU A 143 -4.99 -6.56 21.74
N ASN A 144 -3.80 -6.23 21.21
CA ASN A 144 -3.62 -5.09 20.32
C ASN A 144 -4.32 -5.30 18.98
N PHE A 145 -4.23 -6.50 18.44
CA PHE A 145 -4.99 -6.87 17.26
C PHE A 145 -6.50 -6.75 17.50
N ARG A 146 -6.99 -7.17 18.66
CA ARG A 146 -8.39 -7.02 19.06
C ARG A 146 -8.79 -5.56 19.21
N LYS A 147 -7.99 -4.72 19.89
CA LYS A 147 -8.27 -3.28 20.06
C LYS A 147 -8.25 -2.55 18.71
N MET A 148 -7.31 -2.88 17.85
CA MET A 148 -7.28 -2.36 16.47
C MET A 148 -8.51 -2.82 15.67
N LEU A 149 -8.93 -4.08 15.80
CA LEU A 149 -10.16 -4.57 15.17
C LEU A 149 -11.40 -3.83 15.71
N LEU A 150 -11.45 -3.51 16.99
CA LEU A 150 -12.54 -2.74 17.58
C LEU A 150 -12.56 -1.28 17.10
N ALA A 151 -11.39 -0.66 16.92
CA ALA A 151 -11.27 0.67 16.31
C ALA A 151 -11.71 0.64 14.84
N MET A 152 -11.28 -0.37 14.08
CA MET A 152 -11.71 -0.60 12.69
C MET A 152 -13.22 -0.85 12.56
N ALA A 153 -13.83 -1.51 13.56
CA ALA A 153 -15.27 -1.76 13.58
C ALA A 153 -16.10 -0.48 13.73
N LYS A 154 -15.51 0.57 14.29
CA LYS A 154 -16.15 1.89 14.40
C LYS A 154 -15.99 2.69 13.10
N ASP A 155 -14.77 2.86 12.63
CA ASP A 155 -14.46 3.54 11.37
C ASP A 155 -13.13 3.07 10.80
N ILE A 156 -13.16 2.52 9.58
CA ILE A 156 -11.96 2.01 8.90
C ILE A 156 -10.96 3.13 8.58
N ARG A 157 -11.41 4.36 8.45
CA ARG A 157 -10.54 5.51 8.13
C ARG A 157 -9.46 5.71 9.19
N VAL A 158 -9.76 5.42 10.46
CA VAL A 158 -8.81 5.49 11.57
C VAL A 158 -7.58 4.63 11.32
N ILE A 159 -7.76 3.38 10.88
CA ILE A 159 -6.62 2.49 10.59
C ILE A 159 -5.88 2.89 9.31
N LEU A 160 -6.59 3.45 8.32
CA LEU A 160 -5.94 3.96 7.10
C LEU A 160 -5.01 5.14 7.41
N ILE A 161 -5.45 6.08 8.26
CA ILE A 161 -4.62 7.18 8.76
C ILE A 161 -3.40 6.61 9.50
N LYS A 162 -3.62 5.66 10.41
CA LYS A 162 -2.53 5.07 11.20
C LYS A 162 -1.53 4.28 10.35
N LEU A 163 -1.99 3.59 9.30
CA LEU A 163 -1.10 2.92 8.35
C LEU A 163 -0.28 3.92 7.52
N ALA A 164 -0.89 5.03 7.08
CA ALA A 164 -0.20 6.10 6.36
C ALA A 164 0.86 6.78 7.25
N ASP A 165 0.52 7.06 8.52
CA ASP A 165 1.47 7.54 9.52
C ASP A 165 2.64 6.55 9.68
N ARG A 166 2.35 5.26 9.85
CA ARG A 166 3.38 4.22 9.99
C ARG A 166 4.29 4.15 8.75
N ILE A 167 3.75 4.26 7.54
CA ILE A 167 4.55 4.30 6.30
C ILE A 167 5.50 5.48 6.31
N HIS A 168 5.00 6.68 6.64
CA HIS A 168 5.86 7.87 6.68
C HIS A 168 6.93 7.76 7.79
N ASN A 169 6.56 7.27 8.96
CA ASN A 169 7.52 7.02 10.05
C ASN A 169 8.60 6.01 9.63
N MET A 170 8.24 4.96 8.90
CA MET A 170 9.21 3.99 8.38
C MET A 170 10.15 4.58 7.31
N ARG A 171 9.66 5.49 6.47
CA ARG A 171 10.49 6.21 5.48
C ARG A 171 11.52 7.14 6.12
N THR A 172 11.22 7.66 7.31
CA THR A 172 12.08 8.63 8.05
C THR A 172 12.79 8.01 9.24
N LEU A 173 12.82 6.69 9.34
CA LEU A 173 13.30 5.95 10.51
C LEU A 173 14.81 6.10 10.76
N ASP A 174 15.60 6.48 9.74
CA ASP A 174 17.04 6.62 9.82
C ASP A 174 17.51 7.68 10.84
N SER A 175 16.67 8.67 11.16
CA SER A 175 16.94 9.71 12.16
C SER A 175 16.94 9.20 13.61
N LEU A 176 16.47 7.97 13.86
CA LEU A 176 16.37 7.38 15.18
C LEU A 176 17.59 6.52 15.52
N ARG A 177 17.81 6.25 16.83
CA ARG A 177 18.84 5.33 17.31
C ARG A 177 18.56 3.89 16.86
N SER A 178 19.61 3.09 16.72
CA SER A 178 19.54 1.72 16.19
C SER A 178 18.58 0.80 16.97
N ASP A 179 18.52 0.94 18.30
CA ASP A 179 17.62 0.17 19.17
C ASP A 179 16.14 0.52 18.91
N GLN A 180 15.83 1.82 18.80
CA GLN A 180 14.50 2.32 18.48
C GLN A 180 14.06 1.89 17.07
N ARG A 181 14.98 2.03 16.08
CA ARG A 181 14.70 1.60 14.69
C ARG A 181 14.30 0.13 14.62
N LYS A 182 15.05 -0.75 15.30
CA LYS A 182 14.76 -2.19 15.31
C LYS A 182 13.40 -2.48 15.95
N ARG A 183 13.10 -1.86 17.09
CA ARG A 183 11.82 -2.05 17.79
C ARG A 183 10.64 -1.65 16.90
N ILE A 184 10.71 -0.46 16.28
CA ILE A 184 9.64 0.05 15.41
C ILE A 184 9.51 -0.82 14.15
N ALA A 185 10.63 -1.23 13.54
CA ALA A 185 10.63 -2.10 12.37
C ALA A 185 10.05 -3.49 12.69
N GLN A 186 10.35 -4.06 13.87
CA GLN A 186 9.78 -5.33 14.30
C GLN A 186 8.27 -5.22 14.48
N GLN A 187 7.81 -4.21 15.22
CA GLN A 187 6.38 -3.94 15.41
C GLN A 187 5.65 -3.74 14.07
N THR A 188 6.28 -3.02 13.15
CA THR A 188 5.70 -2.78 11.81
C THR A 188 5.53 -4.07 11.03
N LEU A 189 6.53 -4.96 11.09
CA LEU A 189 6.52 -6.22 10.36
C LEU A 189 5.53 -7.24 10.96
N GLU A 190 5.39 -7.25 12.29
CA GLU A 190 4.53 -8.21 13.01
C GLU A 190 3.07 -7.78 13.05
N ILE A 191 2.78 -6.47 13.06
CA ILE A 191 1.42 -5.96 13.27
C ILE A 191 0.90 -5.21 12.02
N PHE A 192 1.57 -4.14 11.61
CA PHE A 192 1.03 -3.21 10.61
C PHE A 192 1.05 -3.78 9.19
N ALA A 193 2.12 -4.47 8.78
CA ALA A 193 2.19 -5.09 7.47
C ALA A 193 1.13 -6.21 7.27
N PRO A 194 0.87 -7.11 8.24
CA PRO A 194 -0.25 -8.05 8.17
C PRO A 194 -1.62 -7.38 8.08
N ILE A 195 -1.85 -6.26 8.78
CA ILE A 195 -3.10 -5.52 8.71
C ILE A 195 -3.29 -4.91 7.33
N ALA A 196 -2.29 -4.21 6.81
CA ALA A 196 -2.32 -3.67 5.45
C ALA A 196 -2.59 -4.76 4.41
N ASN A 197 -2.01 -5.97 4.60
CA ASN A 197 -2.25 -7.10 3.71
C ASN A 197 -3.69 -7.63 3.79
N ARG A 198 -4.29 -7.69 4.98
CA ARG A 198 -5.68 -8.12 5.16
C ARG A 198 -6.68 -7.13 4.58
N LEU A 199 -6.35 -5.84 4.61
CA LEU A 199 -7.13 -4.78 3.98
C LEU A 199 -6.95 -4.72 2.45
N GLY A 200 -6.11 -5.59 1.87
CA GLY A 200 -5.83 -5.59 0.43
C GLY A 200 -4.87 -4.48 -0.03
N LEU A 201 -4.29 -3.72 0.89
CA LEU A 201 -3.36 -2.62 0.60
C LEU A 201 -1.96 -3.15 0.24
N HIS A 202 -1.90 -3.94 -0.84
CA HIS A 202 -0.67 -4.64 -1.22
C HIS A 202 0.56 -3.73 -1.45
N PRO A 203 0.45 -2.54 -2.07
CA PRO A 203 1.59 -1.62 -2.20
C PRO A 203 2.15 -1.22 -0.82
N TRP A 204 1.28 -0.85 0.12
CA TRP A 204 1.66 -0.48 1.48
C TRP A 204 2.26 -1.64 2.25
N THR A 205 1.68 -2.85 2.12
CA THR A 205 2.24 -4.07 2.70
C THR A 205 3.67 -4.30 2.23
N GLN A 206 3.91 -4.20 0.92
CA GLN A 206 5.24 -4.42 0.34
C GLN A 206 6.25 -3.38 0.84
N GLU A 207 5.86 -2.13 0.91
CA GLU A 207 6.70 -1.05 1.40
C GLU A 207 7.05 -1.22 2.88
N LEU A 208 6.04 -1.50 3.72
CA LEU A 208 6.24 -1.76 5.15
C LEU A 208 7.15 -2.98 5.38
N GLU A 209 6.94 -4.07 4.63
CA GLU A 209 7.77 -5.28 4.68
C GLU A 209 9.23 -4.97 4.31
N ASP A 210 9.48 -4.22 3.22
CA ASP A 210 10.83 -3.94 2.73
C ASP A 210 11.57 -2.95 3.62
N LEU A 211 10.92 -1.88 4.09
CA LEU A 211 11.51 -0.93 5.04
C LEU A 211 11.83 -1.60 6.38
N SER A 212 10.94 -2.46 6.88
CA SER A 212 11.20 -3.23 8.10
C SER A 212 12.39 -4.17 7.92
N PHE A 213 12.46 -4.87 6.79
CA PHE A 213 13.57 -5.76 6.48
C PHE A 213 14.92 -5.03 6.41
N GLN A 214 14.94 -3.84 5.81
CA GLN A 214 16.13 -2.99 5.74
C GLN A 214 16.68 -2.65 7.12
N HIS A 215 15.81 -2.29 8.08
CA HIS A 215 16.24 -1.89 9.43
C HIS A 215 16.52 -3.07 10.36
N LEU A 216 15.83 -4.21 10.20
CA LEU A 216 16.05 -5.40 11.01
C LEU A 216 17.29 -6.18 10.58
N TYR A 217 17.52 -6.33 9.29
CA TYR A 217 18.57 -7.17 8.72
C TYR A 217 19.37 -6.44 7.63
N PRO A 218 20.01 -5.28 7.91
CA PRO A 218 20.62 -4.42 6.89
C PRO A 218 21.64 -5.16 6.02
N LYS A 219 22.52 -5.97 6.60
CA LYS A 219 23.51 -6.74 5.84
C LYS A 219 22.88 -7.72 4.84
N ARG A 220 21.77 -8.36 5.23
CA ARG A 220 21.04 -9.31 4.36
C ARG A 220 20.27 -8.57 3.28
N TYR A 221 19.64 -7.45 3.64
CA TYR A 221 18.97 -6.57 2.72
C TYR A 221 19.92 -6.09 1.62
N ASP A 222 21.09 -5.56 1.99
CA ASP A 222 22.08 -5.06 1.03
C ASP A 222 22.63 -6.17 0.14
N ALA A 223 22.91 -7.36 0.69
CA ALA A 223 23.38 -8.51 -0.07
C ALA A 223 22.36 -8.94 -1.12
N ILE A 224 21.09 -9.09 -0.75
CA ILE A 224 20.00 -9.47 -1.68
C ILE A 224 19.78 -8.36 -2.70
N ARG A 225 19.71 -7.09 -2.29
CA ARG A 225 19.55 -5.94 -3.17
C ARG A 225 20.67 -5.86 -4.23
N LYS A 226 21.92 -6.02 -3.80
CA LYS A 226 23.09 -6.00 -4.70
C LYS A 226 23.06 -7.15 -5.70
N GLU A 227 22.74 -8.35 -5.24
CA GLU A 227 22.68 -9.53 -6.10
C GLU A 227 21.52 -9.46 -7.10
N LEU A 228 20.34 -9.01 -6.68
CA LEU A 228 19.22 -8.74 -7.58
C LEU A 228 19.53 -7.61 -8.55
N GLY A 229 20.23 -6.56 -8.10
CA GLY A 229 20.68 -5.47 -8.96
C GLY A 229 21.58 -5.93 -10.10
N LYS A 230 22.52 -6.85 -9.82
CA LYS A 230 23.38 -7.46 -10.87
C LYS A 230 22.57 -8.25 -11.89
N ARG A 231 21.52 -8.93 -11.44
CA ARG A 231 20.63 -9.72 -12.30
C ARG A 231 19.65 -8.85 -13.08
N ARG A 232 19.26 -7.67 -12.57
CA ARG A 232 18.30 -6.77 -13.21
C ARG A 232 18.65 -6.43 -14.64
N GLY A 233 19.92 -6.18 -14.95
CA GLY A 233 20.35 -5.82 -16.32
C GLY A 233 19.97 -6.88 -17.37
N ASN A 234 20.27 -8.14 -17.09
CA ASN A 234 19.93 -9.24 -17.97
C ASN A 234 18.45 -9.64 -17.91
N HIS A 235 17.86 -9.67 -16.70
CA HIS A 235 16.46 -10.06 -16.51
C HIS A 235 15.47 -9.03 -17.03
N ARG A 236 15.75 -7.72 -16.93
CA ARG A 236 14.89 -6.69 -17.49
C ARG A 236 14.72 -6.87 -19.00
N LYS A 237 15.81 -7.10 -19.71
CA LYS A 237 15.76 -7.42 -21.16
C LYS A 237 14.95 -8.69 -21.43
N ILE A 238 15.10 -9.73 -20.60
CA ILE A 238 14.34 -10.97 -20.74
C ILE A 238 12.85 -10.73 -20.48
N VAL A 239 12.51 -10.01 -19.40
CA VAL A 239 11.12 -9.66 -19.06
C VAL A 239 10.49 -8.81 -20.18
N ASP A 240 11.19 -7.76 -20.64
CA ASP A 240 10.71 -6.88 -21.70
C ASP A 240 10.50 -7.65 -23.02
N ASN A 241 11.44 -8.52 -23.39
CA ASN A 241 11.30 -9.38 -24.56
C ASN A 241 10.16 -10.39 -24.42
N THR A 242 10.00 -10.97 -23.23
CA THR A 242 8.90 -11.91 -22.96
C THR A 242 7.55 -11.20 -23.00
N GLN A 243 7.44 -9.99 -22.40
CA GLN A 243 6.23 -9.18 -22.48
C GLN A 243 5.86 -8.85 -23.94
N LYS A 244 6.84 -8.44 -24.75
CA LYS A 244 6.61 -8.15 -26.17
C LYS A 244 6.07 -9.39 -26.90
N LYS A 245 6.72 -10.55 -26.76
CA LYS A 245 6.28 -11.80 -27.39
C LYS A 245 4.88 -12.20 -26.95
N VAL A 246 4.60 -12.17 -25.64
CA VAL A 246 3.28 -12.51 -25.09
C VAL A 246 2.22 -11.54 -25.60
N SER A 247 2.51 -10.22 -25.61
CA SER A 247 1.60 -9.20 -26.14
C SER A 247 1.27 -9.41 -27.62
N GLU A 248 2.26 -9.71 -28.43
CA GLU A 248 2.08 -9.98 -29.87
C GLU A 248 1.20 -11.20 -30.11
N GLU A 249 1.44 -12.31 -29.41
CA GLU A 249 0.67 -13.54 -29.60
C GLU A 249 -0.78 -13.41 -29.08
N LEU A 250 -0.99 -12.74 -27.95
CA LEU A 250 -2.32 -12.44 -27.45
C LEU A 250 -3.10 -11.55 -28.41
N ARG A 251 -2.45 -10.53 -28.98
CA ARG A 251 -3.04 -9.67 -30.01
C ARG A 251 -3.41 -10.44 -31.29
N LYS A 252 -2.55 -11.34 -31.77
CA LYS A 252 -2.84 -12.22 -32.91
C LYS A 252 -4.05 -13.12 -32.65
N SER A 253 -4.25 -13.52 -31.40
CA SER A 253 -5.39 -14.34 -30.96
C SER A 253 -6.65 -13.53 -30.67
N GLY A 254 -6.66 -12.21 -30.95
CA GLY A 254 -7.80 -11.31 -30.73
C GLY A 254 -8.11 -11.02 -29.27
N ILE A 255 -7.15 -11.21 -28.36
CA ILE A 255 -7.32 -10.99 -26.92
C ILE A 255 -6.78 -9.60 -26.56
N LYS A 256 -7.65 -8.73 -26.04
CA LYS A 256 -7.25 -7.43 -25.47
C LYS A 256 -6.77 -7.66 -24.06
N CYS A 257 -5.58 -7.18 -23.74
CA CYS A 257 -5.01 -7.38 -22.40
C CYS A 257 -4.11 -6.22 -21.99
N ASN A 258 -3.96 -6.04 -20.69
CA ASN A 258 -2.95 -5.18 -20.10
C ASN A 258 -1.83 -6.06 -19.51
N LEU A 259 -0.59 -5.83 -19.95
CA LEU A 259 0.58 -6.57 -19.48
C LEU A 259 1.44 -5.70 -18.56
N SER A 260 1.78 -6.23 -17.41
CA SER A 260 2.71 -5.58 -16.48
C SER A 260 3.75 -6.56 -15.95
N GLY A 261 5.00 -6.12 -15.89
CA GLY A 261 6.06 -6.86 -15.20
C GLY A 261 6.02 -6.56 -13.70
N ARG A 262 6.14 -7.58 -12.86
CA ARG A 262 6.19 -7.45 -11.41
C ARG A 262 7.46 -8.10 -10.88
N GLU A 263 8.22 -7.33 -10.12
CA GLU A 263 9.32 -7.84 -9.31
C GLU A 263 8.82 -8.11 -7.89
N LYS A 264 9.21 -9.24 -7.31
CA LYS A 264 8.89 -9.53 -5.90
C LYS A 264 9.72 -8.63 -4.99
N ASN A 265 9.11 -8.14 -3.90
CA ASN A 265 9.81 -7.34 -2.92
C ASN A 265 10.94 -8.14 -2.22
N LEU A 266 11.93 -7.41 -1.71
CA LEU A 266 13.16 -8.02 -1.15
C LEU A 266 12.85 -8.89 0.07
N TYR A 267 11.93 -8.47 0.93
CA TYR A 267 11.53 -9.26 2.09
C TYR A 267 10.89 -10.59 1.71
N ARG A 268 10.00 -10.61 0.71
CA ARG A 268 9.37 -11.87 0.24
C ARG A 268 10.38 -12.81 -0.41
N VAL A 269 11.39 -12.28 -1.10
CA VAL A 269 12.52 -13.06 -1.59
C VAL A 269 13.28 -13.66 -0.42
N TYR A 270 13.63 -12.85 0.60
CA TYR A 270 14.31 -13.32 1.81
C TYR A 270 13.50 -14.40 2.54
N ARG A 271 12.21 -14.19 2.77
CA ARG A 271 11.33 -15.20 3.39
C ARG A 271 11.30 -16.53 2.62
N LYS A 272 11.28 -16.48 1.27
CA LYS A 272 11.35 -17.68 0.44
C LYS A 272 12.69 -18.42 0.57
N MET A 273 13.80 -17.67 0.61
CA MET A 273 15.12 -18.27 0.85
C MET A 273 15.14 -19.01 2.19
N GLN A 274 14.61 -18.38 3.24
CA GLN A 274 14.51 -18.99 4.58
C GLN A 274 13.61 -20.22 4.60
N ALA A 275 12.41 -20.13 4.06
CA ALA A 275 11.42 -21.21 4.08
C ALA A 275 11.82 -22.44 3.25
N ARG A 276 12.65 -22.25 2.21
CA ARG A 276 13.12 -23.33 1.33
C ARG A 276 14.54 -23.75 1.61
N HIS A 277 15.25 -23.08 2.52
CA HIS A 277 16.68 -23.29 2.82
C HIS A 277 17.56 -23.25 1.57
N VAL A 278 17.26 -22.35 0.61
CA VAL A 278 17.99 -22.24 -0.66
C VAL A 278 18.63 -20.86 -0.81
N PRO A 279 19.80 -20.78 -1.48
CA PRO A 279 20.42 -19.50 -1.81
C PRO A 279 19.62 -18.77 -2.89
N LEU A 280 19.85 -17.46 -3.02
CA LEU A 280 19.16 -16.62 -4.03
C LEU A 280 19.39 -17.14 -5.47
N SER A 281 20.54 -17.80 -5.73
CA SER A 281 20.86 -18.39 -7.05
C SER A 281 19.87 -19.44 -7.50
N GLU A 282 19.24 -20.15 -6.59
CA GLU A 282 18.28 -21.22 -6.88
C GLU A 282 16.84 -20.73 -6.93
N LEU A 283 16.57 -19.48 -6.50
CA LEU A 283 15.25 -18.89 -6.62
C LEU A 283 14.97 -18.44 -8.06
N ARG A 284 14.03 -19.14 -8.71
CA ARG A 284 13.67 -18.92 -10.13
C ARG A 284 12.51 -17.96 -10.32
N ASP A 285 11.69 -17.72 -9.30
CA ASP A 285 10.43 -16.97 -9.37
C ASP A 285 10.52 -15.55 -8.76
N VAL A 286 11.60 -14.84 -9.08
CA VAL A 286 11.83 -13.45 -8.60
C VAL A 286 11.06 -12.43 -9.42
N PHE A 287 10.81 -12.72 -10.70
CA PHE A 287 10.07 -11.88 -11.64
C PHE A 287 8.79 -12.59 -12.07
N ALA A 288 7.75 -11.83 -12.32
CA ALA A 288 6.49 -12.31 -12.85
C ALA A 288 5.94 -11.35 -13.90
N ILE A 289 5.16 -11.88 -14.83
CA ILE A 289 4.37 -11.08 -15.77
C ILE A 289 2.92 -11.28 -15.39
N ARG A 290 2.19 -10.18 -15.26
CA ARG A 290 0.75 -10.16 -15.05
C ARG A 290 0.07 -9.83 -16.36
N VAL A 291 -0.88 -10.64 -16.75
CA VAL A 291 -1.77 -10.42 -17.89
C VAL A 291 -3.17 -10.19 -17.32
N VAL A 292 -3.75 -9.03 -17.59
CA VAL A 292 -5.10 -8.68 -17.17
C VAL A 292 -5.99 -8.65 -18.40
N VAL A 293 -7.12 -9.35 -18.35
CA VAL A 293 -8.14 -9.46 -19.41
C VAL A 293 -9.52 -9.18 -18.82
N ASP A 294 -10.50 -8.92 -19.67
CA ASP A 294 -11.81 -8.44 -19.23
C ASP A 294 -12.74 -9.56 -18.74
N THR A 295 -12.57 -10.80 -19.25
CA THR A 295 -13.48 -11.91 -18.94
C THR A 295 -12.72 -13.18 -18.52
N VAL A 296 -13.42 -14.07 -17.80
CA VAL A 296 -12.90 -15.38 -17.40
C VAL A 296 -12.57 -16.25 -18.61
N ASP A 297 -13.41 -16.20 -19.67
CA ASP A 297 -13.15 -16.93 -20.92
C ASP A 297 -11.85 -16.47 -21.58
N GLU A 298 -11.63 -15.16 -21.67
CA GLU A 298 -10.38 -14.61 -22.18
C GLU A 298 -9.17 -15.00 -21.32
N CYS A 299 -9.36 -15.19 -19.98
CA CYS A 299 -8.29 -15.65 -19.12
C CYS A 299 -7.82 -17.05 -19.50
N TYR A 300 -8.75 -18.00 -19.74
CA TYR A 300 -8.40 -19.35 -20.19
C TYR A 300 -7.85 -19.37 -21.60
N ARG A 301 -8.37 -18.54 -22.51
CA ARG A 301 -7.82 -18.39 -23.87
C ARG A 301 -6.40 -17.83 -23.82
N ALA A 302 -6.16 -16.79 -23.02
CA ALA A 302 -4.83 -16.24 -22.82
C ALA A 302 -3.85 -17.26 -22.24
N LEU A 303 -4.31 -18.07 -21.27
CA LEU A 303 -3.55 -19.17 -20.72
C LEU A 303 -3.11 -20.17 -21.80
N GLY A 304 -4.02 -20.58 -22.68
CA GLY A 304 -3.73 -21.48 -23.79
C GLY A 304 -2.68 -20.92 -24.74
N VAL A 305 -2.79 -19.63 -25.10
CA VAL A 305 -1.79 -18.94 -25.93
C VAL A 305 -0.42 -18.92 -25.25
N ILE A 306 -0.38 -18.61 -23.95
CA ILE A 306 0.89 -18.57 -23.21
C ILE A 306 1.50 -19.97 -23.05
N HIS A 307 0.70 -21.00 -22.83
CA HIS A 307 1.18 -22.39 -22.75
C HIS A 307 1.73 -22.93 -24.09
N ASN A 308 1.24 -22.39 -25.21
CA ASN A 308 1.83 -22.67 -26.52
C ASN A 308 3.20 -22.01 -26.70
N LEU A 309 3.41 -20.81 -26.13
CA LEU A 309 4.70 -20.12 -26.13
C LEU A 309 5.70 -20.71 -25.13
N TYR A 310 5.21 -21.07 -23.96
CA TYR A 310 6.03 -21.51 -22.82
C TYR A 310 5.37 -22.70 -22.13
N LYS A 311 6.08 -23.82 -22.07
CA LYS A 311 5.57 -25.02 -21.38
C LYS A 311 5.48 -24.77 -19.88
N PRO A 312 4.34 -25.07 -19.25
CA PRO A 312 4.20 -24.94 -17.80
C PRO A 312 5.13 -25.89 -17.04
N VAL A 313 5.61 -25.45 -15.88
CA VAL A 313 6.39 -26.31 -15.00
C VAL A 313 5.43 -27.26 -14.27
N PRO A 314 5.62 -28.59 -14.36
CA PRO A 314 4.74 -29.56 -13.70
C PRO A 314 4.57 -29.26 -12.21
N GLY A 315 3.33 -29.32 -11.70
CA GLY A 315 2.99 -29.09 -10.30
C GLY A 315 3.08 -27.64 -9.82
N LYS A 316 3.32 -26.66 -10.73
CA LYS A 316 3.36 -25.23 -10.39
C LYS A 316 2.14 -24.43 -10.88
N PHE A 317 1.35 -25.03 -11.74
CA PHE A 317 0.10 -24.41 -12.19
C PHE A 317 -0.93 -24.39 -11.05
N LYS A 318 -1.60 -23.25 -10.90
CA LYS A 318 -2.68 -23.06 -9.92
C LYS A 318 -3.83 -22.35 -10.61
N ASP A 319 -4.99 -22.95 -10.55
CA ASP A 319 -6.24 -22.39 -11.07
C ASP A 319 -7.12 -21.96 -9.90
N TYR A 320 -7.16 -20.67 -9.65
CA TYR A 320 -8.01 -20.08 -8.61
C TYR A 320 -9.37 -19.63 -9.13
N ILE A 321 -9.63 -19.78 -10.43
CA ILE A 321 -10.94 -19.55 -11.03
C ILE A 321 -11.83 -20.75 -10.75
N SER A 322 -11.35 -21.96 -11.07
CA SER A 322 -12.10 -23.21 -10.84
C SER A 322 -12.03 -23.69 -9.39
N ILE A 323 -10.91 -23.46 -8.70
CA ILE A 323 -10.70 -23.86 -7.30
C ILE A 323 -10.35 -22.60 -6.47
N PRO A 324 -11.36 -21.88 -5.93
CA PRO A 324 -11.12 -20.68 -5.12
C PRO A 324 -10.26 -20.98 -3.89
N LYS A 325 -9.49 -19.98 -3.44
CA LYS A 325 -8.71 -20.10 -2.20
C LYS A 325 -9.62 -20.29 -1.00
N ALA A 326 -9.20 -21.14 -0.04
CA ALA A 326 -9.98 -21.47 1.16
C ALA A 326 -10.34 -20.27 2.06
N ASN A 327 -9.61 -19.15 1.94
CA ASN A 327 -9.84 -17.95 2.75
C ASN A 327 -10.97 -17.05 2.24
N GLY A 328 -11.65 -17.39 1.14
CA GLY A 328 -12.76 -16.60 0.59
C GLY A 328 -12.44 -15.18 0.16
N CYS A 329 -11.18 -14.72 0.26
CA CYS A 329 -10.75 -13.34 -0.03
C CYS A 329 -11.10 -12.85 -1.45
N LEU A 330 -11.47 -13.75 -2.34
CA LEU A 330 -11.83 -13.44 -3.74
C LEU A 330 -13.28 -12.98 -3.91
N LEU A 331 -14.10 -13.01 -2.85
CA LEU A 331 -15.55 -12.74 -2.97
C LEU A 331 -15.94 -11.28 -2.73
N TYR A 332 -15.08 -10.40 -2.23
CA TYR A 332 -15.49 -9.11 -1.67
C TYR A 332 -14.78 -7.85 -2.17
N THR A 333 -13.78 -7.93 -3.07
CA THR A 333 -13.10 -6.73 -3.60
C THR A 333 -12.96 -6.76 -5.11
N SER A 334 -12.92 -5.59 -5.76
CA SER A 334 -12.60 -5.44 -7.19
C SER A 334 -11.22 -6.00 -7.54
N ASP A 335 -10.28 -5.96 -6.60
CA ASP A 335 -8.95 -6.60 -6.71
C ASP A 335 -9.04 -8.13 -6.72
N ALA A 336 -10.08 -8.69 -6.13
CA ALA A 336 -10.37 -10.13 -6.21
C ALA A 336 -10.73 -10.59 -7.63
N ALA A 337 -11.32 -9.74 -8.46
CA ALA A 337 -11.53 -10.00 -9.87
C ALA A 337 -10.18 -10.06 -10.62
N ASP A 338 -9.22 -9.20 -10.28
CA ASP A 338 -7.86 -9.23 -10.81
C ASP A 338 -7.11 -10.50 -10.39
N GLU A 339 -7.29 -11.00 -9.16
CA GLU A 339 -6.72 -12.27 -8.72
C GLU A 339 -7.40 -13.49 -9.36
N ARG A 340 -8.69 -13.43 -9.67
CA ARG A 340 -9.40 -14.48 -10.43
C ARG A 340 -8.88 -14.60 -11.86
N SER A 341 -8.44 -13.50 -12.44
CA SER A 341 -7.86 -13.46 -13.78
C SER A 341 -6.36 -13.74 -13.79
N SER A 342 -5.73 -14.02 -12.65
CA SER A 342 -4.31 -14.28 -12.57
C SER A 342 -4.00 -15.78 -12.53
N VAL A 343 -3.27 -16.23 -13.52
CA VAL A 343 -2.66 -17.56 -13.56
C VAL A 343 -1.18 -17.41 -13.23
N ASP A 344 -0.70 -18.07 -12.19
CA ASP A 344 0.72 -18.08 -11.83
C ASP A 344 1.46 -19.06 -12.75
N LEU A 345 1.97 -18.54 -13.85
CA LEU A 345 2.83 -19.29 -14.77
C LEU A 345 4.22 -19.34 -14.13
N GLY A 346 4.49 -20.39 -13.38
CA GLY A 346 5.83 -20.69 -12.85
C GLY A 346 6.84 -20.80 -14.00
N GLY A 347 7.37 -19.65 -14.48
CA GLY A 347 8.33 -19.63 -15.55
C GLY A 347 9.74 -20.05 -15.10
N ARG A 348 10.45 -20.77 -15.97
CA ARG A 348 11.92 -20.93 -15.92
C ARG A 348 12.62 -19.66 -16.35
#